data_4edb9eac30ebfd879f6755118d2cc38c
#
_entry.id   4edb9eac30ebfd879f6755118d2cc38c
#
_cell.length_a   1.000
_cell.length_b   1.000
_cell.length_c   1.000
_cell.angle_alpha   90.00
_cell.angle_beta   90.00
_cell.angle_gamma   90.00
#
_symmetry.space_group_name_H-M   'P 1'
#
loop_
_entity.id
_entity.type
_entity.pdbx_description
1 polymer ?
#
loop_
_entity_poly.entity_id
_entity_poly.type
_entity_poly.pdbx_seq_one_letter_code
_entity_poly.pdbx_strand_id
1 'polypeptide(L)'
;MPHTGPTLDTELFENLKLELRRGCLIVAVLGALRAEQYGYSLRRRLGEEGLEVDEGTLYPLLRRLEMQGLLVSEWREEGKRNKRFYRLSPSGGAMLAQLLVEWRAMDASLAGLLRE
;
A
#
# COMPACT_ATOMS: atom_id res chain seq x y z
N MET A 1 -22.55 -29.89 20.65
CA MET A 1 -22.88 -29.99 19.22
C MET A 1 -21.68 -29.65 18.37
N PRO A 2 -21.26 -30.57 17.55
CA PRO A 2 -20.17 -30.23 16.64
C PRO A 2 -20.60 -29.12 15.66
N HIS A 3 -19.68 -28.30 15.32
CA HIS A 3 -19.91 -27.25 14.35
C HIS A 3 -20.17 -27.89 12.98
N THR A 4 -21.28 -27.55 12.35
CA THR A 4 -21.67 -28.10 11.06
C THR A 4 -21.30 -27.27 9.85
N GLY A 5 -20.89 -26.02 10.07
CA GLY A 5 -20.44 -25.15 9.00
C GLY A 5 -18.98 -25.39 8.61
N PRO A 6 -18.52 -24.78 7.51
CA PRO A 6 -17.13 -24.90 7.10
C PRO A 6 -16.21 -24.25 8.13
N THR A 7 -15.04 -24.85 8.31
CA THR A 7 -14.00 -24.31 9.18
C THR A 7 -13.09 -23.40 8.35
N LEU A 8 -12.80 -22.21 8.85
CA LEU A 8 -11.86 -21.32 8.19
C LEU A 8 -10.44 -21.89 8.29
N ASP A 9 -9.80 -22.07 7.15
CA ASP A 9 -8.38 -22.37 7.08
C ASP A 9 -7.62 -21.06 7.28
N THR A 10 -7.06 -20.88 8.46
CA THR A 10 -6.41 -19.63 8.86
C THR A 10 -5.18 -19.32 7.99
N GLU A 11 -4.39 -20.36 7.69
CA GLU A 11 -3.20 -20.18 6.84
C GLU A 11 -3.58 -19.78 5.42
N LEU A 12 -4.55 -20.46 4.84
CA LEU A 12 -5.05 -20.10 3.50
C LEU A 12 -5.64 -18.71 3.49
N PHE A 13 -6.43 -18.36 4.52
CA PHE A 13 -7.00 -17.02 4.63
C PHE A 13 -5.92 -15.95 4.66
N GLU A 14 -4.87 -16.14 5.48
CA GLU A 14 -3.79 -15.18 5.59
C GLU A 14 -3.06 -14.99 4.25
N ASN A 15 -2.87 -16.08 3.51
CA ASN A 15 -2.23 -16.03 2.19
C ASN A 15 -3.08 -15.24 1.19
N LEU A 16 -4.37 -15.49 1.14
CA LEU A 16 -5.29 -14.79 0.24
C LEU A 16 -5.43 -13.31 0.63
N LYS A 17 -5.41 -13.03 1.93
CA LYS A 17 -5.44 -11.66 2.44
C LYS A 17 -4.21 -10.87 1.96
N LEU A 18 -3.02 -11.49 1.98
CA LEU A 18 -1.81 -10.86 1.48
C LEU A 18 -1.93 -10.53 -0.01
N GLU A 19 -2.48 -11.45 -0.80
CA GLU A 19 -2.72 -11.20 -2.22
C GLU A 19 -3.70 -10.04 -2.43
N LEU A 20 -4.79 -10.05 -1.65
CA LEU A 20 -5.80 -8.99 -1.71
C LEU A 20 -5.20 -7.61 -1.40
N ARG A 21 -4.29 -7.55 -0.43
CA ARG A 21 -3.68 -6.30 0.01
C ARG A 21 -2.62 -5.76 -0.93
N ARG A 22 -2.04 -6.60 -1.78
CA ARG A 22 -0.88 -6.23 -2.59
C ARG A 22 -1.11 -5.00 -3.46
N GLY A 23 -2.19 -5.00 -4.24
CA GLY A 23 -2.56 -3.85 -5.07
C GLY A 23 -2.96 -2.64 -4.23
N CYS A 24 -3.65 -2.88 -3.13
CA CYS A 24 -4.06 -1.84 -2.20
C CYS A 24 -2.85 -1.08 -1.64
N LEU A 25 -1.77 -1.79 -1.31
CA LEU A 25 -0.56 -1.16 -0.78
C LEU A 25 0.09 -0.21 -1.80
N ILE A 26 0.08 -0.55 -3.08
CA ILE A 26 0.61 0.33 -4.12
C ILE A 26 -0.15 1.67 -4.10
N VAL A 27 -1.47 1.62 -4.14
CA VAL A 27 -2.31 2.82 -4.12
C VAL A 27 -2.14 3.59 -2.81
N ALA A 28 -2.09 2.87 -1.69
CA ALA A 28 -1.92 3.47 -0.37
C ALA A 28 -0.59 4.21 -0.23
N VAL A 29 0.50 3.61 -0.71
CA VAL A 29 1.83 4.22 -0.66
C VAL A 29 1.87 5.47 -1.54
N LEU A 30 1.37 5.37 -2.77
CA LEU A 30 1.32 6.54 -3.64
C LEU A 30 0.46 7.65 -3.04
N GLY A 31 -0.68 7.30 -2.46
CA GLY A 31 -1.57 8.26 -1.82
C GLY A 31 -0.94 8.94 -0.61
N ALA A 32 -0.26 8.17 0.23
CA ALA A 32 0.40 8.71 1.42
C ALA A 32 1.58 9.61 1.07
N LEU A 33 2.26 9.34 -0.05
CA LEU A 33 3.43 10.11 -0.50
C LEU A 33 3.07 11.33 -1.34
N ARG A 34 1.81 11.72 -1.40
CA ARG A 34 1.44 13.07 -1.82
C ARG A 34 2.06 14.11 -0.90
N ALA A 35 2.30 13.73 0.36
CA ALA A 35 3.10 14.49 1.30
C ALA A 35 4.42 13.76 1.50
N GLU A 36 5.53 14.50 1.51
CA GLU A 36 6.84 13.90 1.68
C GLU A 36 6.97 13.22 3.05
N GLN A 37 7.52 12.00 3.06
CA GLN A 37 7.73 11.23 4.28
C GLN A 37 8.95 10.33 4.15
N TYR A 38 9.58 10.01 5.29
CA TYR A 38 10.60 8.97 5.33
C TYR A 38 9.96 7.64 5.77
N GLY A 39 10.73 6.54 5.63
CA GLY A 39 10.17 5.19 5.78
C GLY A 39 9.39 4.95 7.06
N TYR A 40 9.96 5.38 8.21
CA TYR A 40 9.29 5.17 9.49
C TYR A 40 7.97 5.94 9.59
N SER A 41 7.94 7.20 9.19
CA SER A 41 6.71 8.00 9.25
C SER A 41 5.66 7.47 8.28
N LEU A 42 6.10 6.95 7.12
CA LEU A 42 5.19 6.33 6.16
C LEU A 42 4.54 5.08 6.74
N ARG A 43 5.34 4.18 7.33
CA ARG A 43 4.80 2.97 7.96
C ARG A 43 3.79 3.32 9.04
N ARG A 44 4.13 4.30 9.86
CA ARG A 44 3.26 4.76 10.92
C ARG A 44 1.95 5.32 10.38
N ARG A 45 2.02 6.12 9.32
CA ARG A 45 0.83 6.68 8.68
C ARG A 45 -0.07 5.59 8.10
N LEU A 46 0.52 4.59 7.45
CA LEU A 46 -0.23 3.45 6.91
C LEU A 46 -0.89 2.65 8.03
N GLY A 47 -0.18 2.41 9.12
CA GLY A 47 -0.72 1.71 10.29
C GLY A 47 -1.88 2.44 10.94
N GLU A 48 -1.81 3.76 11.02
CA GLU A 48 -2.89 4.59 11.56
C GLU A 48 -4.18 4.44 10.76
N GLU A 49 -4.05 4.14 9.47
CA GLU A 49 -5.20 3.90 8.58
C GLU A 49 -5.57 2.41 8.50
N GLY A 50 -4.96 1.57 9.35
CA GLY A 50 -5.27 0.15 9.39
C GLY A 50 -4.48 -0.71 8.41
N LEU A 51 -3.48 -0.15 7.74
CA LEU A 51 -2.64 -0.89 6.79
C LEU A 51 -1.27 -1.16 7.41
N GLU A 52 -1.22 -2.15 8.28
CA GLU A 52 0.03 -2.62 8.88
C GLU A 52 0.91 -3.25 7.81
N VAL A 53 2.14 -2.80 7.69
CA VAL A 53 3.10 -3.32 6.73
C VAL A 53 4.49 -3.33 7.37
N ASP A 54 5.24 -4.41 7.17
CA ASP A 54 6.59 -4.53 7.70
C ASP A 54 7.62 -3.90 6.77
N GLU A 55 8.81 -3.68 7.30
CA GLU A 55 9.92 -3.08 6.55
C GLU A 55 10.32 -3.93 5.34
N GLY A 56 10.31 -5.25 5.52
CA GLY A 56 10.68 -6.19 4.47
C GLY A 56 9.75 -6.15 3.26
N THR A 57 8.52 -5.67 3.44
CA THR A 57 7.56 -5.50 2.36
C THR A 57 7.61 -4.07 1.81
N LEU A 58 7.65 -3.09 2.70
CA LEU A 58 7.52 -1.68 2.31
C LEU A 58 8.76 -1.15 1.58
N TYR A 59 9.95 -1.40 2.11
CA TYR A 59 11.16 -0.79 1.53
C TYR A 59 11.48 -1.30 0.13
N PRO A 60 11.36 -2.60 -0.18
CA PRO A 60 11.49 -3.04 -1.58
C PRO A 60 10.44 -2.44 -2.51
N LEU A 61 9.22 -2.23 -2.02
CA LEU A 61 8.17 -1.58 -2.81
C LEU A 61 8.54 -0.13 -3.12
N LEU A 62 9.02 0.62 -2.14
CA LEU A 62 9.47 2.00 -2.34
C LEU A 62 10.56 2.09 -3.40
N ARG A 63 11.55 1.20 -3.32
CA ARG A 63 12.64 1.17 -4.30
C ARG A 63 12.14 0.85 -5.70
N ARG A 64 11.21 -0.11 -5.81
CA ARG A 64 10.62 -0.48 -7.09
C ARG A 64 9.84 0.69 -7.70
N LEU A 65 9.01 1.36 -6.92
CA LEU A 65 8.23 2.49 -7.40
C LEU A 65 9.11 3.66 -7.81
N GLU A 66 10.21 3.87 -7.09
CA GLU A 66 11.19 4.88 -7.46
C GLU A 66 11.87 4.54 -8.78
N MET A 67 12.28 3.28 -8.97
CA MET A 67 12.88 2.82 -10.23
C MET A 67 11.92 2.95 -11.40
N GLN A 68 10.63 2.83 -11.14
CA GLN A 68 9.58 3.02 -12.16
C GLN A 68 9.28 4.49 -12.43
N GLY A 69 9.96 5.40 -11.75
CA GLY A 69 9.78 6.83 -11.94
C GLY A 69 8.58 7.45 -11.24
N LEU A 70 7.92 6.69 -10.36
CA LEU A 70 6.71 7.15 -9.67
C LEU A 70 7.01 7.88 -8.37
N LEU A 71 8.17 7.63 -7.79
CA LEU A 71 8.65 8.29 -6.58
C LEU A 71 9.99 8.93 -6.85
N VAL A 72 10.29 9.99 -6.11
CA VAL A 72 11.61 10.56 -6.00
C VAL A 72 12.01 10.53 -4.54
N SER A 73 13.31 10.41 -4.29
CA SER A 73 13.80 10.39 -2.91
C SER A 73 15.05 11.21 -2.77
N GLU A 74 15.32 11.62 -1.55
CA GLU A 74 16.59 12.25 -1.20
C GLU A 74 16.99 11.89 0.22
N TRP A 75 18.28 11.83 0.43
CA TRP A 75 18.85 11.62 1.74
C TRP A 75 19.00 12.97 2.43
N ARG A 76 18.60 13.02 3.69
CA ARG A 76 18.78 14.20 4.53
C ARG A 76 19.31 13.78 5.88
N GLU A 77 20.23 14.56 6.39
CA GLU A 77 20.64 14.43 7.78
C GLU A 77 19.63 15.16 8.66
N GLU A 78 19.06 14.42 9.60
CA GLU A 78 18.12 14.97 10.56
C GLU A 78 18.55 14.50 11.94
N GLY A 79 19.01 15.45 12.77
CA GLY A 79 19.68 15.11 14.01
C GLY A 79 21.01 14.44 13.70
N LYS A 80 21.23 13.22 14.23
CA LYS A 80 22.44 12.44 13.99
C LYS A 80 22.23 11.29 13.00
N ARG A 81 21.11 11.29 12.28
CA ARG A 81 20.73 10.19 11.38
C ARG A 81 20.49 10.71 9.98
N ASN A 82 20.93 9.92 9.03
CA ASN A 82 20.54 10.11 7.63
C ASN A 82 19.22 9.39 7.39
N LYS A 83 18.24 10.13 6.89
CA LYS A 83 16.92 9.60 6.56
C LYS A 83 16.65 9.79 5.09
N ARG A 84 16.05 8.80 4.47
CA ARG A 84 15.65 8.87 3.07
C ARG A 84 14.19 9.29 3.00
N PHE A 85 13.96 10.46 2.42
CA PHE A 85 12.63 11.02 2.25
C PHE A 85 12.12 10.72 0.85
N TYR A 86 10.88 10.28 0.76
CA TYR A 86 10.21 9.94 -0.48
C TYR A 86 9.02 10.84 -0.71
N ARG A 87 8.74 11.13 -1.96
CA ARG A 87 7.53 11.85 -2.38
C ARG A 87 7.14 11.42 -3.79
N LEU A 88 5.90 11.67 -4.17
CA LEU A 88 5.46 11.41 -5.53
C LEU A 88 6.22 12.28 -6.52
N SER A 89 6.63 11.67 -7.64
CA SER A 89 7.02 12.42 -8.83
C SER A 89 5.76 12.92 -9.54
N PRO A 90 5.89 13.84 -10.52
CA PRO A 90 4.74 14.21 -11.36
C PRO A 90 4.10 12.99 -12.03
N SER A 91 4.92 12.05 -12.54
CA SER A 91 4.43 10.78 -13.11
C SER A 91 3.71 9.94 -12.08
N GLY A 92 4.20 9.93 -10.83
CA GLY A 92 3.55 9.22 -9.72
C GLY A 92 2.17 9.77 -9.42
N GLY A 93 2.02 11.09 -9.43
CA GLY A 93 0.72 11.73 -9.23
C GLY A 93 -0.27 11.39 -10.34
N ALA A 94 0.17 11.40 -11.58
CA ALA A 94 -0.67 11.03 -12.72
C ALA A 94 -1.07 9.55 -12.65
N MET A 95 -0.12 8.69 -12.27
CA MET A 95 -0.37 7.25 -12.11
C MET A 95 -1.37 6.99 -11.00
N LEU A 96 -1.23 7.67 -9.87
CA LEU A 96 -2.18 7.55 -8.77
C LEU A 96 -3.60 7.90 -9.21
N ALA A 97 -3.77 8.98 -9.97
CA ALA A 97 -5.09 9.38 -10.45
C ALA A 97 -5.71 8.29 -11.34
N GLN A 98 -4.92 7.69 -12.23
CA GLN A 98 -5.37 6.59 -13.09
C GLN A 98 -5.74 5.35 -12.26
N LEU A 99 -4.88 4.99 -11.31
CA LEU A 99 -5.13 3.81 -10.47
C LEU A 99 -6.37 3.99 -9.59
N LEU A 100 -6.66 5.21 -9.15
CA LEU A 100 -7.88 5.46 -8.38
C LEU A 100 -9.14 5.28 -9.21
N VAL A 101 -9.12 5.63 -10.48
CA VAL A 101 -10.24 5.36 -11.39
C VAL A 101 -10.47 3.86 -11.49
N GLU A 102 -9.39 3.10 -11.68
CA GLU A 102 -9.49 1.63 -11.78
C GLU A 102 -9.94 1.00 -10.47
N TRP A 103 -9.46 1.51 -9.35
CA TRP A 103 -9.88 1.03 -8.02
C TRP A 103 -11.39 1.19 -7.82
N ARG A 104 -11.91 2.36 -8.16
CA ARG A 104 -13.35 2.63 -8.04
C ARG A 104 -14.17 1.75 -8.97
N ALA A 105 -13.68 1.49 -10.16
CA ALA A 105 -14.34 0.60 -11.11
C ALA A 105 -14.38 -0.83 -10.58
N MET A 106 -13.29 -1.33 -10.01
CA MET A 106 -13.24 -2.66 -9.41
C MET A 106 -14.17 -2.76 -8.21
N ASP A 107 -14.21 -1.74 -7.36
CA ASP A 107 -15.10 -1.69 -6.21
C ASP A 107 -16.56 -1.80 -6.66
N ALA A 108 -16.95 -1.04 -7.67
CA ALA A 108 -18.30 -1.10 -8.24
C ALA A 108 -18.62 -2.47 -8.83
N SER A 109 -17.66 -3.09 -9.54
CA SER A 109 -17.82 -4.42 -10.10
C SER A 109 -18.04 -5.46 -9.00
N LEU A 110 -17.23 -5.39 -7.94
CA LEU A 110 -17.37 -6.31 -6.81
C LEU A 110 -18.73 -6.13 -6.12
N ALA A 111 -19.16 -4.89 -5.94
CA ALA A 111 -20.46 -4.62 -5.33
C ALA A 111 -21.59 -5.25 -6.15
N GLY A 112 -21.50 -5.17 -7.49
CA GLY A 112 -22.47 -5.82 -8.37
C GLY A 112 -22.46 -7.33 -8.28
N LEU A 113 -21.26 -7.93 -8.24
CA LEU A 113 -21.10 -9.39 -8.16
C LEU A 113 -21.53 -9.97 -6.81
N LEU A 114 -21.35 -9.19 -5.73
CA LEU A 114 -21.65 -9.64 -4.36
C LEU A 114 -23.08 -9.34 -3.94
N ARG A 115 -23.83 -8.63 -4.76
CA ARG A 115 -25.22 -8.32 -4.48
C ARG A 115 -26.07 -9.58 -4.64
N GLU A 116 -26.88 -9.85 -3.65
CA GLU A 116 -27.81 -10.99 -3.67
C GLU A 116 -29.14 -10.67 -4.33
#